data_7be63797f54e47c72fec7d174151bfa2
#
_entry.id   7be63797f54e47c72fec7d174151bfa2
#
_cell.length_a   1.000
_cell.length_b   1.000
_cell.length_c   1.000
_cell.angle_alpha   90.00
_cell.angle_beta   90.00
_cell.angle_gamma   90.00
#
_symmetry.space_group_name_H-M   'P 1'
#
loop_
_entity.id
_entity.type
_entity.pdbx_description
1 polymer ?
#
loop_
_entity_poly.entity_id
_entity_poly.type
_entity_poly.pdbx_seq_one_letter_code
_entity_poly.pdbx_strand_id
1 'polypeptide(L)'
;HAYMVFSVAGKLLYTSYDGEETWAYTQASVMHAMLSLFDEHEALQRISLAHMHITFLQPKPLYVACLSTQGTPDAIVQARLERLYAAILSLMSRARLQRLLARAPNLDLQALIGPMKAYLDCVVHDMHASPALALGTVPVRALDASLRDQLAQACLQMEARPPQPLYVLLYDQEALLALAHPKRHAPYASDLALVNALVRVCGDHDTWAPLCLPALAPDGFVYVYASRVGRVRVALVCGDPDGYVACRAWRHALATSACMARVPSALSTPTLTAEAMGLFGLRDVVFSSRRTRQCMLSSHIPARRRAWMEHVLCALRAASPRPAPPALQRQPPVPV
;
A
#
# COMPACT_ATOMS: atom_id res chain seq x y z
N HIS A 1 -1.14 -18.21 -3.56
CA HIS A 1 -0.06 -17.58 -2.77
C HIS A 1 -0.46 -17.55 -1.30
N ALA A 2 0.45 -17.94 -0.40
CA ALA A 2 0.34 -17.73 1.03
C ALA A 2 1.53 -16.91 1.51
N TYR A 3 1.27 -15.93 2.36
CA TYR A 3 2.30 -15.06 2.93
C TYR A 3 2.45 -15.35 4.41
N MET A 4 3.68 -15.33 4.89
CA MET A 4 3.99 -15.53 6.31
C MET A 4 5.02 -14.52 6.75
N VAL A 5 4.87 -14.04 7.99
CA VAL A 5 5.84 -13.16 8.66
C VAL A 5 6.18 -13.81 9.99
N PHE A 6 7.45 -13.98 10.28
CA PHE A 6 7.93 -14.55 11.52
C PHE A 6 9.22 -13.86 11.99
N SER A 7 9.48 -13.94 13.28
CA SER A 7 10.67 -13.32 13.87
C SER A 7 11.92 -14.17 13.63
N VAL A 8 13.09 -13.57 13.87
CA VAL A 8 14.38 -14.30 13.88
C VAL A 8 14.42 -15.41 14.94
N ALA A 9 13.51 -15.42 15.92
CA ALA A 9 13.32 -16.50 16.89
C ALA A 9 12.32 -17.57 16.41
N GLY A 10 11.86 -17.53 15.16
CA GLY A 10 10.94 -18.51 14.58
C GLY A 10 9.48 -18.35 14.99
N LYS A 11 9.11 -17.27 15.71
CA LYS A 11 7.71 -17.04 16.10
C LYS A 11 6.91 -16.46 14.95
N LEU A 12 5.80 -17.11 14.58
CA LEU A 12 4.86 -16.62 13.57
C LEU A 12 4.15 -15.35 14.07
N LEU A 13 4.16 -14.28 13.27
CA LEU A 13 3.51 -13.01 13.55
C LEU A 13 2.23 -12.82 12.74
N TYR A 14 2.28 -13.24 11.50
CA TYR A 14 1.18 -13.09 10.55
C TYR A 14 1.19 -14.20 9.52
N THR A 15 0.02 -14.64 9.13
CA THR A 15 -0.19 -15.50 7.96
C THR A 15 -1.45 -15.07 7.21
N SER A 16 -1.37 -15.08 5.89
CA SER A 16 -2.54 -14.92 5.02
C SER A 16 -3.22 -16.25 4.67
N TYR A 17 -2.74 -17.34 5.26
CA TYR A 17 -3.35 -18.65 5.08
C TYR A 17 -4.54 -18.81 6.02
N ASP A 18 -5.71 -19.07 5.45
CA ASP A 18 -6.99 -19.19 6.19
C ASP A 18 -7.31 -20.65 6.62
N GLY A 19 -6.34 -21.57 6.49
CA GLY A 19 -6.49 -22.96 6.93
C GLY A 19 -6.12 -23.16 8.40
N GLU A 20 -5.75 -24.41 8.73
CA GLU A 20 -5.37 -24.77 10.10
C GLU A 20 -4.17 -23.97 10.59
N GLU A 21 -4.29 -23.32 11.73
CA GLU A 21 -3.22 -22.55 12.36
C GLU A 21 -1.99 -23.42 12.63
N THR A 22 -2.18 -24.67 13.05
CA THR A 22 -1.11 -25.65 13.31
C THR A 22 -0.21 -25.84 12.11
N TRP A 23 -0.79 -25.87 10.89
CA TRP A 23 -0.02 -25.96 9.65
C TRP A 23 0.86 -24.71 9.47
N ALA A 24 0.33 -23.52 9.68
CA ALA A 24 1.08 -22.27 9.53
C ALA A 24 2.25 -22.17 10.50
N TYR A 25 2.06 -22.55 11.77
CA TYR A 25 3.15 -22.60 12.76
C TYR A 25 4.21 -23.63 12.38
N THR A 26 3.81 -24.81 11.91
CA THR A 26 4.75 -25.85 11.47
C THR A 26 5.57 -25.36 10.29
N GLN A 27 4.93 -24.75 9.27
CA GLN A 27 5.65 -24.21 8.12
C GLN A 27 6.62 -23.09 8.50
N ALA A 28 6.21 -22.18 9.38
CA ALA A 28 7.09 -21.11 9.87
C ALA A 28 8.32 -21.69 10.60
N SER A 29 8.13 -22.71 11.42
CA SER A 29 9.23 -23.40 12.12
C SER A 29 10.19 -24.10 11.17
N VAL A 30 9.67 -24.80 10.17
CA VAL A 30 10.50 -25.45 9.12
C VAL A 30 11.28 -24.41 8.33
N MET A 31 10.62 -23.35 7.87
CA MET A 31 11.29 -22.26 7.13
C MET A 31 12.36 -21.56 7.98
N HIS A 32 12.08 -21.33 9.27
CA HIS A 32 13.07 -20.79 10.21
C HIS A 32 14.29 -21.71 10.35
N ALA A 33 14.08 -23.01 10.51
CA ALA A 33 15.17 -23.98 10.59
C ALA A 33 16.02 -23.98 9.30
N MET A 34 15.37 -23.91 8.12
CA MET A 34 16.08 -23.82 6.86
C MET A 34 16.90 -22.53 6.76
N LEU A 35 16.34 -21.39 7.14
CA LEU A 35 17.04 -20.10 7.09
C LEU A 35 18.24 -20.05 8.05
N SER A 36 18.16 -20.75 9.20
CA SER A 36 19.25 -20.81 10.19
C SER A 36 20.48 -21.60 9.69
N LEU A 37 20.36 -22.38 8.63
CA LEU A 37 21.48 -23.12 8.02
C LEU A 37 22.36 -22.26 7.10
N PHE A 38 21.92 -21.05 6.79
CA PHE A 38 22.61 -20.15 5.84
C PHE A 38 23.13 -18.92 6.59
N ASP A 39 24.35 -18.54 6.29
CA ASP A 39 24.98 -17.34 6.81
C ASP A 39 24.41 -16.06 6.16
N GLU A 40 24.64 -14.91 6.79
CA GLU A 40 24.20 -13.61 6.26
C GLU A 40 24.72 -13.27 4.87
N HIS A 41 25.90 -13.76 4.54
CA HIS A 41 26.55 -13.53 3.25
C HIS A 41 26.00 -14.44 2.12
N GLU A 42 25.41 -15.57 2.49
CA GLU A 42 24.77 -16.52 1.59
C GLU A 42 23.28 -16.67 1.89
N ALA A 43 22.60 -15.56 2.12
CA ALA A 43 21.21 -15.55 2.54
C ALA A 43 20.30 -16.30 1.54
N LEU A 44 19.57 -17.30 2.04
CA LEU A 44 18.64 -18.10 1.27
C LEU A 44 17.50 -17.22 0.74
N GLN A 45 17.47 -16.99 -0.57
CA GLN A 45 16.45 -16.15 -1.20
C GLN A 45 15.24 -16.95 -1.69
N ARG A 46 15.46 -18.19 -2.11
CA ARG A 46 14.41 -19.00 -2.72
C ARG A 46 14.66 -20.50 -2.57
N ILE A 47 13.58 -21.23 -2.35
CA ILE A 47 13.52 -22.69 -2.44
C ILE A 47 12.56 -23.04 -3.57
N SER A 48 13.00 -23.90 -4.49
CA SER A 48 12.16 -24.38 -5.58
C SER A 48 11.79 -25.84 -5.35
N LEU A 49 10.50 -26.11 -5.27
CA LEU A 49 9.90 -27.43 -5.17
C LEU A 49 9.19 -27.77 -6.51
N ALA A 50 8.77 -29.01 -6.66
CA ALA A 50 8.16 -29.48 -7.92
C ALA A 50 6.94 -28.63 -8.37
N HIS A 51 6.12 -28.15 -7.42
CA HIS A 51 4.86 -27.47 -7.73
C HIS A 51 4.75 -26.07 -7.10
N MET A 52 5.73 -25.66 -6.30
CA MET A 52 5.70 -24.39 -5.61
C MET A 52 7.09 -23.82 -5.39
N HIS A 53 7.14 -22.52 -5.17
CA HIS A 53 8.35 -21.81 -4.78
C HIS A 53 8.12 -21.12 -3.45
N ILE A 54 9.13 -21.13 -2.60
CA ILE A 54 9.16 -20.35 -1.37
C ILE A 54 10.20 -19.25 -1.57
N THR A 55 9.77 -18.02 -1.55
CA THR A 55 10.65 -16.85 -1.68
C THR A 55 10.72 -16.13 -0.36
N PHE A 56 11.93 -15.73 0.05
CA PHE A 56 12.20 -15.08 1.31
C PHE A 56 12.68 -13.65 1.11
N LEU A 57 12.24 -12.78 2.02
CA LEU A 57 12.81 -11.48 2.29
C LEU A 57 13.25 -11.47 3.76
N GLN A 58 14.50 -11.11 4.03
CA GLN A 58 15.11 -11.24 5.36
C GLN A 58 15.50 -9.88 5.97
N PRO A 59 14.55 -8.96 6.16
CA PRO A 59 14.83 -7.68 6.78
C PRO A 59 14.92 -7.84 8.31
N LYS A 60 16.10 -8.21 8.83
CA LYS A 60 16.25 -8.38 10.28
C LYS A 60 15.62 -7.22 11.07
N PRO A 61 14.89 -7.52 12.11
CA PRO A 61 14.75 -8.80 12.85
C PRO A 61 13.55 -9.67 12.43
N LEU A 62 13.01 -9.50 11.25
CA LEU A 62 11.91 -10.30 10.72
C LEU A 62 12.32 -11.10 9.49
N TYR A 63 11.58 -12.17 9.25
CA TYR A 63 11.57 -12.90 7.99
C TYR A 63 10.18 -12.82 7.37
N VAL A 64 10.13 -12.56 6.08
CA VAL A 64 8.89 -12.52 5.30
C VAL A 64 9.00 -13.57 4.21
N ALA A 65 8.05 -14.47 4.13
CA ALA A 65 8.04 -15.56 3.16
C ALA A 65 6.76 -15.55 2.31
N CYS A 66 6.89 -15.94 1.06
CA CYS A 66 5.78 -16.18 0.16
C CYS A 66 5.88 -17.59 -0.43
N LEU A 67 4.85 -18.38 -0.20
CA LEU A 67 4.64 -19.65 -0.89
C LEU A 67 3.84 -19.35 -2.15
N SER A 68 4.45 -19.49 -3.32
CA SER A 68 3.84 -19.19 -4.61
C SER A 68 3.81 -20.43 -5.51
N THR A 69 2.77 -20.54 -6.33
CA THR A 69 2.72 -21.54 -7.40
C THR A 69 3.70 -21.16 -8.53
N GLN A 70 4.11 -22.15 -9.33
CA GLN A 70 4.96 -21.91 -10.49
C GLN A 70 4.32 -20.87 -11.43
N GLY A 71 5.16 -20.05 -12.05
CA GLY A 71 4.76 -19.10 -13.08
C GLY A 71 4.65 -17.64 -12.64
N THR A 72 4.74 -17.31 -11.33
CA THR A 72 4.82 -15.90 -10.92
C THR A 72 6.26 -15.39 -11.00
N PRO A 73 6.55 -14.29 -11.71
CA PRO A 73 7.89 -13.71 -11.79
C PRO A 73 8.45 -13.34 -10.42
N ASP A 74 9.72 -13.64 -10.18
CA ASP A 74 10.41 -13.40 -8.92
C ASP A 74 10.33 -11.91 -8.50
N ALA A 75 10.48 -11.01 -9.47
CA ALA A 75 10.40 -9.58 -9.21
C ALA A 75 9.03 -9.15 -8.65
N ILE A 76 7.95 -9.82 -9.05
CA ILE A 76 6.60 -9.55 -8.53
C ILE A 76 6.48 -10.08 -7.10
N VAL A 77 6.96 -11.32 -6.86
CA VAL A 77 6.93 -11.91 -5.52
C VAL A 77 7.76 -11.06 -4.56
N GLN A 78 8.95 -10.64 -4.97
CA GLN A 78 9.81 -9.78 -4.17
C GLN A 78 9.13 -8.43 -3.84
N ALA A 79 8.52 -7.78 -4.83
CA ALA A 79 7.79 -6.51 -4.60
C ALA A 79 6.60 -6.69 -3.64
N ARG A 80 5.95 -7.85 -3.67
CA ARG A 80 4.87 -8.18 -2.73
C ARG A 80 5.39 -8.40 -1.31
N LEU A 81 6.52 -9.09 -1.15
CA LEU A 81 7.17 -9.27 0.15
C LEU A 81 7.62 -7.93 0.75
N GLU A 82 8.25 -7.07 -0.05
CA GLU A 82 8.64 -5.72 0.35
C GLU A 82 7.44 -4.89 0.80
N ARG A 83 6.31 -5.03 0.11
CA ARG A 83 5.08 -4.34 0.48
C ARG A 83 4.48 -4.85 1.79
N LEU A 84 4.45 -6.16 1.99
CA LEU A 84 4.00 -6.73 3.27
C LEU A 84 4.90 -6.29 4.42
N TYR A 85 6.21 -6.27 4.20
CA TYR A 85 7.15 -5.73 5.18
C TYR A 85 6.90 -4.24 5.48
N ALA A 86 6.67 -3.42 4.45
CA ALA A 86 6.30 -2.02 4.63
C ALA A 86 4.99 -1.86 5.40
N ALA A 87 4.01 -2.76 5.22
CA ALA A 87 2.77 -2.77 6.00
C ALA A 87 3.03 -3.07 7.48
N ILE A 88 3.92 -3.99 7.81
CA ILE A 88 4.33 -4.23 9.20
C ILE A 88 5.02 -2.98 9.78
N LEU A 89 5.94 -2.37 9.02
CA LEU A 89 6.63 -1.15 9.47
C LEU A 89 5.67 0.02 9.65
N SER A 90 4.58 0.07 8.89
CA SER A 90 3.58 1.14 9.05
C SER A 90 2.85 1.08 10.39
N LEU A 91 2.78 -0.10 11.01
CA LEU A 91 2.14 -0.29 12.31
C LEU A 91 3.08 0.03 13.48
N MET A 92 4.38 -0.19 13.34
CA MET A 92 5.27 -0.09 14.50
C MET A 92 6.65 0.54 14.23
N SER A 93 6.91 1.15 13.12
CA SER A 93 8.17 1.69 12.62
C SER A 93 9.39 0.75 12.79
N ARG A 94 10.42 0.96 11.99
CA ARG A 94 11.65 0.13 12.05
C ARG A 94 12.35 0.26 13.40
N ALA A 95 12.53 1.49 13.88
CA ALA A 95 13.23 1.75 15.13
C ALA A 95 12.51 1.15 16.34
N ARG A 96 11.18 1.19 16.37
CA ARG A 96 10.39 0.57 17.46
C ARG A 96 10.51 -0.94 17.42
N LEU A 97 10.39 -1.56 16.25
CA LEU A 97 10.54 -3.00 16.07
C LEU A 97 11.92 -3.50 16.55
N GLN A 98 12.99 -2.84 16.12
CA GLN A 98 14.36 -3.18 16.53
C GLN A 98 14.55 -3.04 18.04
N ARG A 99 14.08 -1.95 18.65
CA ARG A 99 14.18 -1.75 20.10
C ARG A 99 13.41 -2.81 20.90
N LEU A 100 12.21 -3.19 20.45
CA LEU A 100 11.40 -4.21 21.12
C LEU A 100 12.11 -5.57 21.11
N LEU A 101 12.60 -6.01 19.95
CA LEU A 101 13.25 -7.32 19.79
C LEU A 101 14.68 -7.35 20.36
N ALA A 102 15.38 -6.21 20.40
CA ALA A 102 16.67 -6.13 21.09
C ALA A 102 16.53 -6.32 22.63
N ARG A 103 15.42 -5.81 23.21
CA ARG A 103 15.16 -5.96 24.66
C ARG A 103 14.59 -7.34 25.02
N ALA A 104 13.77 -7.91 24.16
CA ALA A 104 13.12 -9.19 24.36
C ALA A 104 13.03 -9.95 23.04
N PRO A 105 14.09 -10.73 22.67
CA PRO A 105 14.12 -11.47 21.41
C PRO A 105 12.95 -12.45 21.25
N ASN A 106 12.42 -12.95 22.37
CA ASN A 106 11.29 -13.87 22.43
C ASN A 106 9.94 -13.18 22.65
N LEU A 107 9.87 -11.85 22.49
CA LEU A 107 8.62 -11.11 22.65
C LEU A 107 7.54 -11.65 21.71
N ASP A 108 6.36 -11.84 22.27
CA ASP A 108 5.18 -12.17 21.46
C ASP A 108 4.66 -10.91 20.76
N LEU A 109 5.11 -10.72 19.51
CA LEU A 109 4.63 -9.64 18.66
C LEU A 109 3.24 -9.93 18.09
N GLN A 110 2.75 -11.18 18.18
CA GLN A 110 1.42 -11.51 17.65
C GLN A 110 0.33 -10.75 18.41
N ALA A 111 0.48 -10.55 19.72
CA ALA A 111 -0.43 -9.76 20.53
C ALA A 111 -0.50 -8.27 20.06
N LEU A 112 0.59 -7.75 19.49
CA LEU A 112 0.64 -6.38 18.95
C LEU A 112 0.10 -6.27 17.52
N ILE A 113 0.32 -7.30 16.70
CA ILE A 113 -0.05 -7.32 15.28
C ILE A 113 -1.45 -7.91 15.06
N GLY A 114 -1.87 -8.86 15.91
CA GLY A 114 -3.14 -9.55 15.77
C GLY A 114 -4.37 -8.66 15.60
N PRO A 115 -4.53 -7.58 16.40
CA PRO A 115 -5.63 -6.62 16.20
C PRO A 115 -5.63 -5.94 14.82
N MET A 116 -4.48 -5.92 14.14
CA MET A 116 -4.30 -5.32 12.82
C MET A 116 -4.29 -6.34 11.68
N LYS A 117 -4.69 -7.59 11.95
CA LYS A 117 -4.74 -8.65 10.93
C LYS A 117 -5.58 -8.23 9.72
N ALA A 118 -6.76 -7.65 9.95
CA ALA A 118 -7.64 -7.17 8.89
C ALA A 118 -6.95 -6.13 7.97
N TYR A 119 -6.09 -5.27 8.52
CA TYR A 119 -5.30 -4.32 7.74
C TYR A 119 -4.26 -5.04 6.87
N LEU A 120 -3.54 -6.01 7.41
CA LEU A 120 -2.57 -6.79 6.65
C LEU A 120 -3.25 -7.63 5.57
N ASP A 121 -4.39 -8.24 5.87
CA ASP A 121 -5.20 -8.99 4.90
C ASP A 121 -5.68 -8.08 3.77
N CYS A 122 -6.08 -6.84 4.08
CA CYS A 122 -6.45 -5.83 3.08
C CYS A 122 -5.26 -5.49 2.17
N VAL A 123 -4.06 -5.29 2.73
CA VAL A 123 -2.84 -5.06 1.94
C VAL A 123 -2.52 -6.25 1.04
N VAL A 124 -2.61 -7.48 1.56
CA VAL A 124 -2.39 -8.71 0.78
C VAL A 124 -3.42 -8.83 -0.35
N HIS A 125 -4.70 -8.56 -0.06
CA HIS A 125 -5.73 -8.54 -1.08
C HIS A 125 -5.40 -7.57 -2.22
N ASP A 126 -4.98 -6.34 -1.89
CA ASP A 126 -4.66 -5.30 -2.87
C ASP A 126 -3.47 -5.67 -3.75
N MET A 127 -2.50 -6.43 -3.23
CA MET A 127 -1.38 -6.95 -4.02
C MET A 127 -1.83 -7.86 -5.16
N HIS A 128 -2.99 -8.50 -5.03
CA HIS A 128 -3.54 -9.41 -6.02
C HIS A 128 -4.69 -8.78 -6.83
N ALA A 129 -5.32 -7.73 -6.29
CA ALA A 129 -6.46 -7.07 -6.92
C ALA A 129 -6.06 -6.17 -8.09
N SER A 130 -4.88 -5.56 -8.04
CA SER A 130 -4.46 -4.57 -9.03
C SER A 130 -3.03 -4.77 -9.52
N PRO A 131 -2.78 -4.72 -10.85
CA PRO A 131 -1.43 -4.72 -11.41
C PRO A 131 -0.66 -3.41 -11.16
N ALA A 132 -1.26 -2.42 -10.50
CA ALA A 132 -0.63 -1.15 -10.17
C ALA A 132 0.68 -1.31 -9.37
N LEU A 133 0.76 -2.35 -8.52
CA LEU A 133 1.97 -2.66 -7.78
C LEU A 133 3.14 -3.00 -8.70
N ALA A 134 2.91 -3.82 -9.73
CA ALA A 134 3.94 -4.16 -10.71
C ALA A 134 4.48 -2.92 -11.45
N LEU A 135 3.65 -1.88 -11.60
CA LEU A 135 4.03 -0.59 -12.16
C LEU A 135 4.66 0.37 -11.14
N GLY A 136 4.55 0.10 -9.83
CA GLY A 136 4.95 1.03 -8.77
C GLY A 136 4.12 2.33 -8.80
N THR A 137 2.82 2.21 -9.09
CA THR A 137 1.89 3.33 -9.27
C THR A 137 0.67 3.16 -8.37
N VAL A 138 -0.14 4.22 -8.27
CA VAL A 138 -1.43 4.23 -7.58
C VAL A 138 -2.54 4.17 -8.62
N PRO A 139 -3.53 3.27 -8.48
CA PRO A 139 -4.68 3.26 -9.37
C PRO A 139 -5.54 4.52 -9.17
N VAL A 140 -5.95 5.14 -10.27
CA VAL A 140 -6.83 6.32 -10.27
C VAL A 140 -8.13 6.00 -10.99
N ARG A 141 -9.23 6.60 -10.51
CA ARG A 141 -10.53 6.49 -11.14
C ARG A 141 -10.63 7.49 -12.30
N ALA A 142 -11.17 7.03 -13.43
CA ALA A 142 -11.56 7.93 -14.51
C ALA A 142 -12.76 8.76 -14.04
N LEU A 143 -12.62 10.09 -14.11
CA LEU A 143 -13.66 11.07 -13.80
C LEU A 143 -13.68 12.12 -14.93
N ASP A 144 -14.85 12.75 -15.09
CA ASP A 144 -14.96 13.96 -15.90
C ASP A 144 -13.97 15.03 -15.42
N ALA A 145 -13.34 15.74 -16.38
CA ALA A 145 -12.29 16.72 -16.09
C ALA A 145 -12.79 17.81 -15.12
N SER A 146 -14.00 18.34 -15.37
CA SER A 146 -14.62 19.39 -14.54
C SER A 146 -14.82 18.92 -13.09
N LEU A 147 -15.32 17.70 -12.88
CA LEU A 147 -15.50 17.15 -11.52
C LEU A 147 -14.16 16.88 -10.85
N ARG A 148 -13.18 16.35 -11.58
CA ARG A 148 -11.83 16.13 -11.06
C ARG A 148 -11.19 17.42 -10.57
N ASP A 149 -11.29 18.49 -11.37
CA ASP A 149 -10.74 19.80 -11.01
C ASP A 149 -11.44 20.39 -9.76
N GLN A 150 -12.76 20.24 -9.65
CA GLN A 150 -13.51 20.68 -8.48
C GLN A 150 -13.10 19.90 -7.22
N LEU A 151 -12.93 18.58 -7.30
CA LEU A 151 -12.44 17.77 -6.19
C LEU A 151 -11.02 18.13 -5.81
N ALA A 152 -10.13 18.34 -6.79
CA ALA A 152 -8.76 18.78 -6.54
C ALA A 152 -8.72 20.15 -5.85
N GLN A 153 -9.55 21.10 -6.27
CA GLN A 153 -9.67 22.41 -5.61
C GLN A 153 -10.19 22.29 -4.17
N ALA A 154 -11.19 21.45 -3.94
CA ALA A 154 -11.67 21.20 -2.58
C ALA A 154 -10.56 20.62 -1.67
N CYS A 155 -9.77 19.68 -2.18
CA CYS A 155 -8.62 19.12 -1.46
C CYS A 155 -7.54 20.18 -1.18
N LEU A 156 -7.22 21.03 -2.16
CA LEU A 156 -6.24 22.11 -1.98
C LEU A 156 -6.70 23.17 -0.94
N GLN A 157 -8.00 23.47 -0.89
CA GLN A 157 -8.56 24.35 0.12
C GLN A 157 -8.45 23.76 1.54
N MET A 158 -8.54 22.43 1.67
CA MET A 158 -8.35 21.75 2.95
C MET A 158 -6.87 21.77 3.35
N GLU A 159 -5.97 21.53 2.41
CA GLU A 159 -4.51 21.58 2.64
C GLU A 159 -4.05 22.95 3.12
N ALA A 160 -4.65 24.02 2.64
CA ALA A 160 -4.25 25.39 2.97
C ALA A 160 -4.68 25.84 4.39
N ARG A 161 -5.52 25.07 5.12
CA ARG A 161 -6.03 25.45 6.44
C ARG A 161 -5.21 24.83 7.56
N PRO A 162 -4.88 25.60 8.62
CA PRO A 162 -4.23 25.04 9.82
C PRO A 162 -5.15 24.11 10.64
N PRO A 163 -4.62 23.05 11.27
CA PRO A 163 -3.28 22.47 11.04
C PRO A 163 -3.20 21.86 9.64
N GLN A 164 -2.19 22.24 8.87
CA GLN A 164 -2.08 21.81 7.46
C GLN A 164 -1.88 20.31 7.38
N PRO A 165 -2.76 19.55 6.71
CA PRO A 165 -2.50 18.14 6.44
C PRO A 165 -1.35 18.00 5.47
N LEU A 166 -0.53 16.96 5.65
CA LEU A 166 0.51 16.59 4.68
C LEU A 166 -0.11 16.08 3.38
N TYR A 167 -1.18 15.30 3.48
CA TYR A 167 -1.89 14.77 2.32
C TYR A 167 -3.40 14.81 2.56
N VAL A 168 -4.14 15.19 1.52
CA VAL A 168 -5.59 15.07 1.44
C VAL A 168 -5.92 14.10 0.32
N LEU A 169 -6.62 13.02 0.63
CA LEU A 169 -6.84 11.90 -0.26
C LEU A 169 -8.33 11.55 -0.30
N LEU A 170 -8.85 11.41 -1.50
CA LEU A 170 -10.21 10.92 -1.74
C LEU A 170 -10.13 9.63 -2.56
N TYR A 171 -10.81 8.57 -2.09
CA TYR A 171 -10.81 7.26 -2.74
C TYR A 171 -12.22 6.76 -3.05
N ASP A 172 -12.36 6.08 -4.19
CA ASP A 172 -13.46 5.14 -4.46
C ASP A 172 -12.87 3.73 -4.44
N GLN A 173 -13.18 2.96 -3.42
CA GLN A 173 -12.58 1.63 -3.18
C GLN A 173 -11.05 1.70 -3.17
N GLU A 174 -10.39 1.12 -4.17
CA GLU A 174 -8.93 1.05 -4.30
C GLU A 174 -8.37 2.20 -5.13
N ALA A 175 -9.23 2.92 -5.85
CA ALA A 175 -8.81 3.94 -6.80
C ALA A 175 -8.88 5.35 -6.22
N LEU A 176 -7.84 6.13 -6.46
CA LEU A 176 -7.74 7.52 -6.06
C LEU A 176 -8.64 8.38 -6.96
N LEU A 177 -9.46 9.24 -6.35
CA LEU A 177 -10.29 10.24 -7.02
C LEU A 177 -9.57 11.59 -7.10
N ALA A 178 -9.01 12.02 -5.98
CA ALA A 178 -8.27 13.27 -5.86
C ALA A 178 -7.17 13.15 -4.80
N LEU A 179 -6.12 13.93 -5.00
CA LEU A 179 -4.97 14.04 -4.10
C LEU A 179 -4.50 15.49 -4.07
N ALA A 180 -4.37 16.05 -2.87
CA ALA A 180 -3.61 17.27 -2.64
C ALA A 180 -2.40 16.98 -1.74
N HIS A 181 -1.29 17.63 -2.04
CA HIS A 181 -0.05 17.50 -1.25
C HIS A 181 0.83 18.75 -1.42
N PRO A 182 1.66 19.10 -0.45
CA PRO A 182 2.61 20.20 -0.58
C PRO A 182 3.59 19.96 -1.73
N LYS A 183 3.95 20.99 -2.47
CA LYS A 183 4.87 20.89 -3.62
C LYS A 183 6.21 20.24 -3.26
N ARG A 184 6.65 20.38 -2.00
CA ARG A 184 7.93 19.85 -1.49
C ARG A 184 7.90 18.37 -1.12
N HIS A 185 6.72 17.80 -0.92
CA HIS A 185 6.53 16.44 -0.40
C HIS A 185 5.62 15.64 -1.32
N ALA A 186 6.14 15.20 -2.47
CA ALA A 186 5.40 14.28 -3.33
C ALA A 186 5.24 12.93 -2.61
N PRO A 187 4.00 12.42 -2.49
CA PRO A 187 3.76 11.16 -1.80
C PRO A 187 4.32 9.97 -2.58
N TYR A 188 4.78 8.97 -1.87
CA TYR A 188 5.19 7.70 -2.46
C TYR A 188 3.98 6.81 -2.72
N ALA A 189 3.93 6.17 -3.86
CA ALA A 189 2.82 5.26 -4.23
C ALA A 189 2.66 4.10 -3.23
N SER A 190 3.78 3.61 -2.66
CA SER A 190 3.77 2.60 -1.60
C SER A 190 3.02 3.08 -0.36
N ASP A 191 3.32 4.29 0.11
CA ASP A 191 2.70 4.85 1.32
C ASP A 191 1.24 5.19 1.10
N LEU A 192 0.87 5.74 -0.08
CA LEU A 192 -0.53 6.00 -0.42
C LEU A 192 -1.40 4.75 -0.39
N ALA A 193 -0.85 3.62 -0.80
CA ALA A 193 -1.58 2.37 -0.75
C ALA A 193 -1.72 1.81 0.67
N LEU A 194 -0.76 2.08 1.58
CA LEU A 194 -0.91 1.76 3.01
C LEU A 194 -2.01 2.62 3.66
N VAL A 195 -2.04 3.91 3.34
CA VAL A 195 -3.14 4.80 3.79
C VAL A 195 -4.49 4.31 3.28
N ASN A 196 -4.60 3.93 1.99
CA ASN A 196 -5.84 3.41 1.44
C ASN A 196 -6.30 2.12 2.14
N ALA A 197 -5.40 1.18 2.40
CA ALA A 197 -5.71 -0.04 3.14
C ALA A 197 -6.23 0.26 4.55
N LEU A 198 -5.61 1.20 5.26
CA LEU A 198 -6.07 1.64 6.58
C LEU A 198 -7.49 2.21 6.51
N VAL A 199 -7.75 3.14 5.60
CA VAL A 199 -9.06 3.80 5.44
C VAL A 199 -10.17 2.79 5.08
N ARG A 200 -9.84 1.73 4.34
CA ARG A 200 -10.78 0.67 4.00
C ARG A 200 -11.14 -0.20 5.20
N VAL A 201 -10.20 -0.46 6.08
CA VAL A 201 -10.41 -1.28 7.29
C VAL A 201 -11.12 -0.50 8.39
N CYS A 202 -10.90 0.82 8.48
CA CYS A 202 -11.58 1.68 9.46
C CYS A 202 -13.11 1.74 9.26
N GLY A 203 -13.62 1.29 8.11
CA GLY A 203 -15.07 1.22 7.85
C GLY A 203 -15.72 2.59 7.68
N ASP A 204 -16.91 2.75 8.27
CA ASP A 204 -17.77 3.93 8.09
C ASP A 204 -17.64 4.96 9.22
N HIS A 205 -16.85 4.66 10.25
CA HIS A 205 -16.66 5.52 11.42
C HIS A 205 -15.47 6.46 11.23
N ASP A 206 -15.59 7.67 11.82
CA ASP A 206 -14.47 8.60 11.91
C ASP A 206 -13.39 7.99 12.80
N THR A 207 -12.23 7.74 12.23
CA THR A 207 -11.10 7.09 12.91
C THR A 207 -9.88 8.01 12.87
N TRP A 208 -9.16 8.07 13.99
CA TRP A 208 -7.88 8.75 14.11
C TRP A 208 -6.83 7.75 14.54
N ALA A 209 -5.92 7.44 13.66
CA ALA A 209 -4.94 6.39 13.90
C ALA A 209 -3.52 6.84 13.56
N PRO A 210 -2.52 6.52 14.40
CA PRO A 210 -1.12 6.72 14.05
C PRO A 210 -0.73 5.70 12.97
N LEU A 211 0.01 6.15 11.97
CA LEU A 211 0.56 5.32 10.91
C LEU A 211 1.99 5.78 10.59
N CYS A 212 2.93 4.86 10.50
CA CYS A 212 4.23 5.15 9.94
C CYS A 212 4.14 5.04 8.41
N LEU A 213 4.72 6.01 7.70
CA LEU A 213 4.85 5.97 6.24
C LEU A 213 6.32 5.65 5.90
N PRO A 214 6.68 4.36 5.68
CA PRO A 214 8.07 3.94 5.65
C PRO A 214 8.92 4.56 4.54
N ALA A 215 8.29 4.95 3.42
CA ALA A 215 9.00 5.60 2.33
C ALA A 215 9.20 7.11 2.57
N LEU A 216 8.28 7.75 3.29
CA LEU A 216 8.36 9.17 3.65
C LEU A 216 9.25 9.39 4.88
N ALA A 217 8.98 8.66 5.97
CA ALA A 217 9.65 8.80 7.26
C ALA A 217 9.67 7.44 7.98
N PRO A 218 10.74 6.65 7.82
CA PRO A 218 10.78 5.25 8.31
C PRO A 218 10.68 5.10 9.83
N ASP A 219 11.01 6.16 10.59
CA ASP A 219 11.02 6.13 12.05
C ASP A 219 9.99 7.07 12.69
N GLY A 220 9.29 7.87 11.87
CA GLY A 220 8.27 8.82 12.31
C GLY A 220 6.86 8.27 12.15
N PHE A 221 5.94 8.78 12.98
CA PHE A 221 4.51 8.54 12.83
C PHE A 221 3.82 9.80 12.36
N VAL A 222 2.88 9.61 11.46
CA VAL A 222 1.85 10.59 11.08
C VAL A 222 0.51 10.13 11.63
N TYR A 223 -0.47 11.00 11.65
CA TYR A 223 -1.82 10.68 12.08
C TYR A 223 -2.76 10.72 10.89
N VAL A 224 -3.50 9.65 10.70
CA VAL A 224 -4.45 9.52 9.61
C VAL A 224 -5.85 9.66 10.17
N TYR A 225 -6.54 10.70 9.74
CA TYR A 225 -7.99 10.81 9.88
C TYR A 225 -8.62 10.04 8.73
N ALA A 226 -9.31 8.97 9.03
CA ALA A 226 -10.04 8.16 8.08
C ALA A 226 -11.55 8.31 8.31
N SER A 227 -12.29 8.58 7.24
CA SER A 227 -13.73 8.77 7.28
C SER A 227 -14.37 8.42 5.94
N ARG A 228 -15.70 8.43 5.91
CA ARG A 228 -16.48 8.19 4.70
C ARG A 228 -17.53 9.28 4.49
N VAL A 229 -17.70 9.68 3.22
CA VAL A 229 -18.77 10.58 2.77
C VAL A 229 -19.51 9.88 1.62
N GLY A 230 -20.64 9.29 1.90
CA GLY A 230 -21.36 8.46 0.95
C GLY A 230 -20.51 7.27 0.47
N ARG A 231 -20.18 7.23 -0.82
CA ARG A 231 -19.30 6.20 -1.41
C ARG A 231 -17.81 6.55 -1.30
N VAL A 232 -17.49 7.82 -1.09
CA VAL A 232 -16.11 8.32 -1.07
C VAL A 232 -15.48 8.11 0.30
N ARG A 233 -14.30 7.52 0.34
CA ARG A 233 -13.44 7.48 1.52
C ARG A 233 -12.50 8.67 1.52
N VAL A 234 -12.38 9.28 2.68
CA VAL A 234 -11.57 10.48 2.91
C VAL A 234 -10.42 10.10 3.84
N ALA A 235 -9.20 10.42 3.43
CA ALA A 235 -8.04 10.32 4.29
C ALA A 235 -7.34 11.68 4.38
N LEU A 236 -7.11 12.15 5.61
CA LEU A 236 -6.30 13.32 5.89
C LEU A 236 -5.09 12.88 6.69
N VAL A 237 -3.91 13.09 6.15
CA VAL A 237 -2.65 12.69 6.79
C VAL A 237 -2.04 13.93 7.43
N CYS A 238 -1.89 13.93 8.74
CA CYS A 238 -1.40 15.05 9.54
C CYS A 238 -0.12 14.68 10.29
N GLY A 239 0.75 15.66 10.48
CA GLY A 239 1.90 15.51 11.37
C GLY A 239 1.58 15.78 12.85
N ASP A 240 0.51 16.52 13.11
CA ASP A 240 0.08 16.94 14.44
C ASP A 240 -0.88 15.90 15.06
N PRO A 241 -0.62 15.37 16.28
CA PRO A 241 -1.52 14.47 16.98
C PRO A 241 -2.89 15.10 17.34
N ASP A 242 -2.95 16.42 17.48
CA ASP A 242 -4.16 17.12 17.91
C ASP A 242 -5.07 17.57 16.76
N GLY A 243 -4.74 17.19 15.53
CA GLY A 243 -5.45 17.59 14.31
C GLY A 243 -6.87 17.02 14.12
N TYR A 244 -7.35 16.11 14.97
CA TYR A 244 -8.62 15.40 14.79
C TYR A 244 -9.83 16.30 14.60
N VAL A 245 -9.98 17.32 15.47
CA VAL A 245 -11.16 18.21 15.45
C VAL A 245 -11.23 19.01 14.15
N ALA A 246 -10.09 19.51 13.68
CA ALA A 246 -10.00 20.23 12.40
C ALA A 246 -10.31 19.32 11.21
N CYS A 247 -9.78 18.10 11.21
CA CYS A 247 -10.05 17.11 10.17
C CYS A 247 -11.53 16.76 10.08
N ARG A 248 -12.19 16.59 11.22
CA ARG A 248 -13.63 16.33 11.30
C ARG A 248 -14.44 17.51 10.76
N ALA A 249 -14.07 18.74 11.08
CA ALA A 249 -14.73 19.93 10.55
C ALA A 249 -14.59 20.01 9.02
N TRP A 250 -13.41 19.72 8.48
CA TRP A 250 -13.19 19.70 7.03
C TRP A 250 -13.98 18.61 6.33
N ARG A 251 -14.05 17.42 6.92
CA ARG A 251 -14.89 16.35 6.39
C ARG A 251 -16.35 16.77 6.27
N HIS A 252 -16.89 17.49 7.26
CA HIS A 252 -18.25 18.04 7.22
C HIS A 252 -18.41 19.07 6.09
N ALA A 253 -17.47 20.00 5.96
CA ALA A 253 -17.47 20.97 4.87
C ALA A 253 -17.39 20.32 3.49
N LEU A 254 -16.56 19.26 3.34
CA LEU A 254 -16.49 18.50 2.12
C LEU A 254 -17.81 17.79 1.81
N ALA A 255 -18.43 17.16 2.81
CA ALA A 255 -19.69 16.43 2.65
C ALA A 255 -20.85 17.30 2.12
N THR A 256 -20.85 18.58 2.46
CA THR A 256 -21.87 19.56 2.03
C THR A 256 -21.49 20.29 0.73
N SER A 257 -20.32 20.01 0.17
CA SER A 257 -19.84 20.68 -1.05
C SER A 257 -20.59 20.20 -2.31
N ALA A 258 -20.79 21.12 -3.25
CA ALA A 258 -21.47 20.84 -4.51
C ALA A 258 -20.76 19.77 -5.36
N CYS A 259 -19.43 19.68 -5.28
CA CYS A 259 -18.67 18.64 -6.01
C CYS A 259 -18.98 17.24 -5.47
N MET A 260 -19.13 17.07 -4.15
CA MET A 260 -19.47 15.79 -3.54
C MET A 260 -20.87 15.29 -3.92
N ALA A 261 -21.83 16.19 -4.11
CA ALA A 261 -23.17 15.82 -4.59
C ALA A 261 -23.16 15.19 -5.99
N ARG A 262 -22.18 15.53 -6.85
CA ARG A 262 -22.02 15.00 -8.19
C ARG A 262 -21.29 13.64 -8.27
N VAL A 263 -20.53 13.30 -7.24
CA VAL A 263 -19.69 12.09 -7.23
C VAL A 263 -20.51 10.80 -7.39
N PRO A 264 -21.64 10.57 -6.71
CA PRO A 264 -22.40 9.32 -6.85
C PRO A 264 -22.81 9.02 -8.29
N SER A 265 -23.30 10.02 -9.03
CA SER A 265 -23.67 9.88 -10.44
C SER A 265 -22.45 9.61 -11.34
N ALA A 266 -21.34 10.29 -11.09
CA ALA A 266 -20.10 10.09 -11.85
C ALA A 266 -19.48 8.69 -11.62
N LEU A 267 -19.58 8.16 -10.39
CA LEU A 267 -19.11 6.81 -10.06
C LEU A 267 -20.05 5.69 -10.54
N SER A 268 -21.29 6.00 -10.87
CA SER A 268 -22.24 5.06 -11.47
C SER A 268 -21.99 4.84 -12.96
N THR A 269 -21.26 5.75 -13.61
CA THR A 269 -20.85 5.57 -15.00
C THR A 269 -19.82 4.44 -15.11
N PRO A 270 -19.94 3.56 -16.12
CA PRO A 270 -18.95 2.49 -16.31
C PRO A 270 -17.54 3.07 -16.38
N THR A 271 -16.60 2.36 -15.78
CA THR A 271 -15.18 2.68 -15.92
C THR A 271 -14.80 2.63 -17.41
N LEU A 272 -13.80 3.42 -17.76
CA LEU A 272 -13.26 3.55 -19.10
C LEU A 272 -13.01 2.17 -19.71
N THR A 273 -13.74 1.82 -20.76
CA THR A 273 -13.50 0.60 -21.54
C THR A 273 -12.67 0.92 -22.76
N ALA A 274 -11.97 -0.06 -23.30
CA ALA A 274 -11.22 0.14 -24.56
C ALA A 274 -12.14 0.59 -25.72
N GLU A 275 -13.36 0.06 -25.75
CA GLU A 275 -14.38 0.46 -26.73
C GLU A 275 -14.82 1.91 -26.57
N ALA A 276 -15.03 2.38 -25.32
CA ALA A 276 -15.37 3.77 -25.04
C ALA A 276 -14.25 4.75 -25.45
N MET A 277 -13.01 4.27 -25.54
CA MET A 277 -11.86 5.02 -26.07
C MET A 277 -11.74 4.92 -27.59
N GLY A 278 -12.61 4.23 -28.29
CA GLY A 278 -12.53 3.98 -29.73
C GLY A 278 -11.45 2.95 -30.13
N LEU A 279 -10.93 2.18 -29.16
CA LEU A 279 -9.91 1.17 -29.38
C LEU A 279 -10.56 -0.20 -29.61
N PHE A 280 -11.20 -0.37 -30.76
CA PHE A 280 -11.88 -1.62 -31.10
C PHE A 280 -10.89 -2.78 -31.22
N GLY A 281 -11.25 -3.94 -30.66
CA GLY A 281 -10.43 -5.14 -30.68
C GLY A 281 -9.43 -5.25 -29.52
N LEU A 282 -9.25 -4.22 -28.71
CA LEU A 282 -8.52 -4.31 -27.44
C LEU A 282 -9.49 -4.67 -26.30
N ARG A 283 -9.07 -5.61 -25.46
CA ARG A 283 -9.85 -6.03 -24.29
C ARG A 283 -9.51 -5.25 -23.04
N ASP A 284 -8.24 -5.00 -22.84
CA ASP A 284 -7.72 -4.37 -21.63
C ASP A 284 -6.73 -3.27 -21.99
N VAL A 285 -6.83 -2.15 -21.29
CA VAL A 285 -5.93 -1.00 -21.46
C VAL A 285 -5.39 -0.60 -20.10
N VAL A 286 -4.08 -0.41 -20.02
CA VAL A 286 -3.40 0.15 -18.85
C VAL A 286 -2.68 1.41 -19.29
N PHE A 287 -3.12 2.54 -18.76
CA PHE A 287 -2.41 3.81 -18.91
C PHE A 287 -1.63 4.09 -17.63
N SER A 288 -0.33 4.33 -17.77
CA SER A 288 0.53 4.66 -16.61
C SER A 288 1.33 5.92 -16.90
N SER A 289 1.26 6.86 -15.95
CA SER A 289 2.05 8.09 -15.96
C SER A 289 3.27 7.94 -15.06
N ARG A 290 4.47 7.99 -15.62
CA ARG A 290 5.72 7.99 -14.86
C ARG A 290 5.89 9.25 -14.01
N ARG A 291 5.38 10.39 -14.48
CA ARG A 291 5.49 11.69 -13.81
C ARG A 291 4.67 11.71 -12.51
N THR A 292 3.41 11.30 -12.58
CA THR A 292 2.48 11.34 -11.44
C THR A 292 2.48 10.05 -10.64
N ARG A 293 3.13 8.98 -11.13
CA ARG A 293 3.08 7.61 -10.58
C ARG A 293 1.65 7.12 -10.37
N GLN A 294 0.79 7.44 -11.30
CA GLN A 294 -0.59 7.04 -11.32
C GLN A 294 -0.86 6.12 -12.51
N CYS A 295 -1.76 5.17 -12.34
CA CYS A 295 -2.21 4.32 -13.44
C CYS A 295 -3.74 4.29 -13.50
N MET A 296 -4.24 4.15 -14.71
CA MET A 296 -5.64 3.91 -14.98
C MET A 296 -5.76 2.55 -15.65
N LEU A 297 -6.70 1.75 -15.17
CA LEU A 297 -6.96 0.41 -15.67
C LEU A 297 -8.32 0.40 -16.33
N SER A 298 -8.46 -0.34 -17.44
CA SER A 298 -9.78 -0.66 -17.98
C SER A 298 -10.60 -1.44 -16.93
N SER A 299 -11.91 -1.28 -16.99
CA SER A 299 -12.81 -1.92 -16.02
C SER A 299 -12.66 -3.44 -16.02
N HIS A 300 -12.72 -3.99 -14.82
CA HIS A 300 -12.82 -5.41 -14.50
C HIS A 300 -11.91 -6.36 -15.32
N ILE A 301 -10.66 -6.46 -14.89
CA ILE A 301 -9.72 -7.44 -15.44
C ILE A 301 -9.88 -8.77 -14.67
N PRO A 302 -10.32 -9.88 -15.31
CA PRO A 302 -10.41 -11.18 -14.66
C PRO A 302 -9.08 -11.66 -14.09
N ALA A 303 -9.10 -12.43 -13.00
CA ALA A 303 -7.89 -12.87 -12.28
C ALA A 303 -6.82 -13.51 -13.19
N ARG A 304 -7.22 -14.38 -14.14
CA ARG A 304 -6.30 -14.98 -15.11
C ARG A 304 -5.59 -13.96 -15.98
N ARG A 305 -6.30 -12.93 -16.45
CA ARG A 305 -5.73 -11.87 -17.28
C ARG A 305 -4.85 -10.93 -16.46
N ARG A 306 -5.20 -10.70 -15.19
CA ARG A 306 -4.34 -9.92 -14.27
C ARG A 306 -2.96 -10.56 -14.12
N ALA A 307 -2.89 -11.85 -13.83
CA ALA A 307 -1.61 -12.56 -13.71
C ALA A 307 -0.76 -12.43 -14.98
N TRP A 308 -1.36 -12.63 -16.16
CA TRP A 308 -0.65 -12.43 -17.43
C TRP A 308 -0.21 -10.98 -17.62
N MET A 309 -1.06 -10.01 -17.31
CA MET A 309 -0.74 -8.59 -17.42
C MET A 309 0.42 -8.21 -16.49
N GLU A 310 0.46 -8.72 -15.27
CA GLU A 310 1.58 -8.52 -14.34
C GLU A 310 2.91 -9.00 -14.94
N HIS A 311 2.92 -10.15 -15.63
CA HIS A 311 4.11 -10.65 -16.35
C HIS A 311 4.56 -9.66 -17.42
N VAL A 312 3.64 -9.21 -18.27
CA VAL A 312 3.94 -8.28 -19.36
C VAL A 312 4.45 -6.95 -18.79
N LEU A 313 3.78 -6.40 -17.77
CA LEU A 313 4.17 -5.13 -17.14
C LEU A 313 5.53 -5.24 -16.44
N CYS A 314 5.83 -6.38 -15.81
CA CYS A 314 7.12 -6.63 -15.21
C CYS A 314 8.22 -6.66 -16.27
N ALA A 315 8.01 -7.36 -17.39
CA ALA A 315 8.94 -7.39 -18.51
C ALA A 315 9.17 -6.01 -19.13
N LEU A 316 8.11 -5.24 -19.36
CA LEU A 316 8.18 -3.87 -19.87
C LEU A 316 8.93 -2.94 -18.91
N ARG A 317 8.74 -3.09 -17.60
CA ARG A 317 9.46 -2.32 -16.59
C ARG A 317 10.94 -2.67 -16.56
N ALA A 318 11.29 -3.95 -16.69
CA ALA A 318 12.68 -4.39 -16.74
C ALA A 318 13.39 -3.88 -18.01
N ALA A 319 12.70 -3.84 -19.15
CA ALA A 319 13.21 -3.32 -20.42
C ALA A 319 13.28 -1.79 -20.48
N SER A 320 12.62 -1.07 -19.56
CA SER A 320 12.62 0.39 -19.55
C SER A 320 13.79 0.93 -18.71
N PRO A 321 14.55 1.94 -19.18
CA PRO A 321 15.63 2.53 -18.39
C PRO A 321 15.06 3.08 -17.08
N ARG A 322 15.67 2.72 -15.96
CA ARG A 322 15.28 3.22 -14.63
C ARG A 322 15.49 4.74 -14.64
N PRO A 323 14.48 5.56 -14.28
CA PRO A 323 14.76 6.96 -13.98
C PRO A 323 15.77 6.98 -12.84
N ALA A 324 16.80 7.83 -12.97
CA ALA A 324 17.75 8.07 -11.90
C ALA A 324 16.95 8.40 -10.61
N PRO A 325 17.32 7.85 -9.44
CA PRO A 325 16.71 8.25 -8.20
C PRO A 325 16.82 9.78 -8.10
N PRO A 326 15.76 10.47 -7.63
CA PRO A 326 15.85 11.90 -7.39
C PRO A 326 17.08 12.11 -6.49
N ALA A 327 18.02 12.94 -6.95
CA ALA A 327 19.22 13.24 -6.20
C ALA A 327 18.74 13.69 -4.81
N LEU A 328 19.13 12.93 -3.78
CA LEU A 328 18.96 13.32 -2.39
C LEU A 328 19.70 14.65 -2.25
N GLN A 329 18.96 15.76 -2.30
CA GLN A 329 19.51 17.04 -1.88
C GLN A 329 19.88 16.86 -0.42
N ARG A 330 21.18 16.73 -0.17
CA ARG A 330 21.74 16.78 1.18
C ARG A 330 21.26 18.08 1.80
N GLN A 331 20.40 17.99 2.80
CA GLN A 331 20.08 19.15 3.63
C GLN A 331 21.38 19.66 4.22
N PRO A 332 21.65 20.98 4.14
CA PRO A 332 22.76 21.56 4.89
C PRO A 332 22.50 21.32 6.40
N PRO A 333 23.54 21.10 7.19
CA PRO A 333 23.40 20.92 8.64
C PRO A 333 22.70 22.15 9.23
N VAL A 334 21.68 21.88 10.06
CA VAL A 334 21.01 22.91 10.86
C VAL A 334 22.07 23.50 11.80
N PRO A 335 22.29 24.82 11.81
CA PRO A 335 23.20 25.43 12.81
C PRO A 335 22.58 25.23 14.21
N VAL A 336 23.45 24.85 15.15
CA VAL A 336 23.18 24.63 16.58
C VAL A 336 22.79 25.95 17.25
#